data_55206916b734ffd6d9b8f040cff5dc72
#
_entry.id   55206916b734ffd6d9b8f040cff5dc72
#
_cell.length_a   1.000
_cell.length_b   1.000
_cell.length_c   1.000
_cell.angle_alpha   90.00
_cell.angle_beta   90.00
_cell.angle_gamma   90.00
#
_symmetry.space_group_name_H-M   'P 1'
#
loop_
_entity.id
_entity.type
_entity.pdbx_description
1 polymer ?
#
loop_
_entity_poly.entity_id
_entity_poly.type
_entity_poly.pdbx_seq_one_letter_code
_entity_poly.pdbx_strand_id
1 'polypeptide(L)'
;MSRPVFFLLCAGLVGCLIGCSSNGPSPQYLIGVSQCSDDAWRQRMNYELQRELIFHPELSLHIRQASDNSDTQCQQIDSFIAERVDLLIVSPNEAEEVKPAVSRAYDAGIPVIVADRQVSGEKWTAFIGGDNYAVGQLMAQWLLSIVPEGRPLRVLEIQGLLGSTPMVWRHKGMMDSLQGHPEVQIVASACGAWFRENARVVTDSLLALYPNVDAIVAQNDQMAIGAYEAIQHLKGRAKIPGTQVVHTDLSCASSPAIKSHSAPLLVRSNNASNENYAIRIMGVDGIVDEGGGVEALLNKEIDMTATYPSRGDLVIQTAVKILHGEPFEREVVLPTVLIDRDAAFPMQQIADEIDRQIAVSEELENRYNRLWDTARAQRIALILLVFFLLLLVVLAVVLYRVYRYSLRVKREREEHARIVAQQQKQLEDMTAALERTKAEQSMDERFVEQLQKTIEQHMDDSDFNVEALSEELSMSRAQLFRKTKTLMGISPVELIRHIRLRKAKQMLLNTDITIQQVAYSVGFTSPSYFSKCYRELFGSLPTAREK
;
A
#
# COMPACT_ATOMS: atom_id res chain seq x y z
N MET A 1 -54.39 -35.72 14.15
CA MET A 1 -53.87 -34.34 14.11
C MET A 1 -54.73 -33.55 13.11
N SER A 2 -55.29 -32.46 13.56
CA SER A 2 -56.14 -31.61 12.74
C SER A 2 -55.30 -30.87 11.66
N ARG A 3 -55.86 -30.68 10.46
CA ARG A 3 -55.23 -29.96 9.35
C ARG A 3 -54.49 -28.65 9.73
N PRO A 4 -54.97 -27.85 10.71
CA PRO A 4 -54.27 -26.62 11.07
C PRO A 4 -52.93 -26.82 11.78
N VAL A 5 -52.71 -27.90 12.54
CA VAL A 5 -51.45 -28.18 13.24
C VAL A 5 -50.32 -28.57 12.27
N PHE A 6 -50.67 -29.26 11.18
CA PHE A 6 -49.71 -29.62 10.14
C PHE A 6 -49.26 -28.37 9.36
N PHE A 7 -50.19 -27.46 9.04
CA PHE A 7 -49.88 -26.20 8.36
C PHE A 7 -49.01 -25.27 9.22
N LEU A 8 -49.25 -25.19 10.52
CA LEU A 8 -48.46 -24.40 11.46
C LEU A 8 -47.03 -24.96 11.66
N LEU A 9 -46.88 -26.29 11.68
CA LEU A 9 -45.57 -26.93 11.72
C LEU A 9 -44.77 -26.71 10.43
N CYS A 10 -45.41 -26.80 9.26
CA CYS A 10 -44.76 -26.52 7.98
C CYS A 10 -44.43 -25.04 7.82
N ALA A 11 -45.26 -24.10 8.25
CA ALA A 11 -44.99 -22.67 8.22
C ALA A 11 -43.85 -22.27 9.19
N GLY A 12 -43.79 -22.89 10.37
CA GLY A 12 -42.70 -22.68 11.32
C GLY A 12 -41.33 -23.18 10.80
N LEU A 13 -41.32 -24.34 10.12
CA LEU A 13 -40.10 -24.88 9.50
C LEU A 13 -39.63 -24.07 8.29
N VAL A 14 -40.56 -23.59 7.45
CA VAL A 14 -40.24 -22.69 6.32
C VAL A 14 -39.73 -21.33 6.85
N GLY A 15 -40.30 -20.80 7.93
CA GLY A 15 -39.80 -19.59 8.60
C GLY A 15 -38.40 -19.75 9.16
N CYS A 16 -38.06 -20.92 9.71
CA CYS A 16 -36.66 -21.21 10.15
C CYS A 16 -35.68 -21.38 8.98
N LEU A 17 -36.14 -21.85 7.81
CA LEU A 17 -35.28 -21.98 6.62
C LEU A 17 -34.99 -20.62 5.95
N ILE A 18 -35.94 -19.68 6.02
CA ILE A 18 -35.80 -18.33 5.45
C ILE A 18 -35.01 -17.43 6.39
N GLY A 19 -35.04 -17.66 7.72
CA GLY A 19 -34.33 -16.89 8.72
C GLY A 19 -32.82 -17.16 8.80
N CYS A 20 -32.28 -18.13 8.06
CA CYS A 20 -30.86 -18.50 8.06
C CYS A 20 -30.09 -18.05 6.82
N SER A 21 -30.54 -17.03 6.11
CA SER A 21 -29.67 -16.31 5.18
C SER A 21 -28.83 -15.30 5.98
N SER A 22 -27.86 -15.77 6.72
CA SER A 22 -26.73 -14.90 7.09
C SER A 22 -25.87 -14.72 5.85
N ASN A 23 -26.32 -13.88 4.93
CA ASN A 23 -25.35 -13.11 4.19
C ASN A 23 -24.54 -12.40 5.27
N GLY A 24 -23.22 -12.55 5.30
CA GLY A 24 -22.37 -11.61 6.01
C GLY A 24 -22.87 -10.20 5.72
N PRO A 25 -22.62 -9.21 6.56
CA PRO A 25 -23.10 -7.87 6.33
C PRO A 25 -22.76 -7.49 4.89
N SER A 26 -23.77 -7.23 4.07
CA SER A 26 -23.53 -6.66 2.75
C SER A 26 -22.82 -5.32 2.98
N PRO A 27 -21.81 -4.98 2.19
CA PRO A 27 -21.14 -3.68 2.32
C PRO A 27 -22.19 -2.58 2.40
N GLN A 28 -22.05 -1.73 3.40
CA GLN A 28 -22.99 -0.62 3.64
C GLN A 28 -22.61 0.60 2.80
N TYR A 29 -21.28 0.76 2.56
CA TYR A 29 -20.72 1.90 1.85
C TYR A 29 -19.93 1.44 0.63
N LEU A 30 -20.11 2.16 -0.48
CA LEU A 30 -19.36 2.00 -1.71
C LEU A 30 -18.37 3.16 -1.87
N ILE A 31 -17.09 2.85 -1.95
CA ILE A 31 -16.03 3.83 -2.19
C ILE A 31 -15.55 3.69 -3.62
N GLY A 32 -15.61 4.79 -4.40
CA GLY A 32 -14.96 4.88 -5.70
C GLY A 32 -13.49 5.26 -5.54
N VAL A 33 -12.60 4.61 -6.28
CA VAL A 33 -11.17 4.94 -6.31
C VAL A 33 -10.75 5.22 -7.74
N SER A 34 -10.30 6.44 -8.03
CA SER A 34 -9.80 6.86 -9.33
C SER A 34 -8.30 7.08 -9.25
N GLN A 35 -7.53 6.13 -9.80
CA GLN A 35 -6.07 6.19 -9.91
C GLN A 35 -5.64 6.82 -11.23
N CYS A 36 -4.60 7.66 -11.20
CA CYS A 36 -4.06 8.28 -12.42
C CYS A 36 -3.37 7.28 -13.34
N SER A 37 -2.65 6.30 -12.79
CA SER A 37 -1.84 5.31 -13.51
C SER A 37 -1.91 3.93 -12.87
N ASP A 38 -1.21 2.96 -13.45
CA ASP A 38 -1.03 1.60 -12.96
C ASP A 38 0.46 1.27 -12.71
N ASP A 39 1.21 2.24 -12.22
CA ASP A 39 2.59 2.04 -11.83
C ASP A 39 2.74 1.24 -10.52
N ALA A 40 3.95 0.78 -10.23
CA ALA A 40 4.24 -0.03 -9.05
C ALA A 40 3.81 0.65 -7.72
N TRP A 41 3.95 1.98 -7.64
CA TRP A 41 3.55 2.72 -6.45
C TRP A 41 2.02 2.73 -6.29
N ARG A 42 1.24 2.85 -7.40
CA ARG A 42 -0.23 2.77 -7.38
C ARG A 42 -0.71 1.37 -7.07
N GLN A 43 -0.06 0.35 -7.62
CA GLN A 43 -0.36 -1.04 -7.28
C GLN A 43 -0.16 -1.30 -5.78
N ARG A 44 0.93 -0.77 -5.20
CA ARG A 44 1.16 -0.83 -3.76
C ARG A 44 0.07 -0.13 -2.96
N MET A 45 -0.33 1.09 -3.34
CA MET A 45 -1.41 1.81 -2.70
C MET A 45 -2.74 1.05 -2.78
N ASN A 46 -3.09 0.52 -3.97
CA ASN A 46 -4.31 -0.26 -4.16
C ASN A 46 -4.31 -1.53 -3.29
N TYR A 47 -3.17 -2.19 -3.17
CA TYR A 47 -3.01 -3.34 -2.28
C TYR A 47 -3.26 -2.95 -0.81
N GLU A 48 -2.71 -1.84 -0.35
CA GLU A 48 -2.91 -1.35 1.02
C GLU A 48 -4.38 -0.94 1.28
N LEU A 49 -5.03 -0.29 0.30
CA LEU A 49 -6.46 0.03 0.36
C LEU A 49 -7.29 -1.24 0.53
N GLN A 50 -7.07 -2.24 -0.33
CA GLN A 50 -7.82 -3.51 -0.30
C GLN A 50 -7.59 -4.29 0.98
N ARG A 51 -6.35 -4.31 1.47
CA ARG A 51 -6.00 -5.03 2.69
C ARG A 51 -6.66 -4.43 3.94
N GLU A 52 -6.75 -3.10 4.03
CA GLU A 52 -7.39 -2.45 5.17
C GLU A 52 -8.89 -2.78 5.25
N LEU A 53 -9.53 -3.19 4.13
CA LEU A 53 -10.93 -3.64 4.14
C LEU A 53 -11.18 -4.89 4.98
N ILE A 54 -10.16 -5.69 5.27
CA ILE A 54 -10.28 -6.83 6.19
C ILE A 54 -10.81 -6.38 7.56
N PHE A 55 -10.47 -5.15 7.96
CA PHE A 55 -10.90 -4.56 9.23
C PHE A 55 -12.21 -3.76 9.10
N HIS A 56 -12.74 -3.59 7.87
CA HIS A 56 -13.88 -2.75 7.54
C HIS A 56 -14.85 -3.48 6.60
N PRO A 57 -15.51 -4.55 7.07
CA PRO A 57 -16.41 -5.36 6.23
C PRO A 57 -17.64 -4.59 5.73
N GLU A 58 -17.92 -3.42 6.31
CA GLU A 58 -18.97 -2.51 5.87
C GLU A 58 -18.63 -1.74 4.59
N LEU A 59 -17.37 -1.77 4.13
CA LEU A 59 -16.90 -1.05 2.95
C LEU A 59 -16.73 -1.97 1.74
N SER A 60 -16.93 -1.41 0.55
CA SER A 60 -16.51 -1.99 -0.73
C SER A 60 -15.79 -0.94 -1.57
N LEU A 61 -14.79 -1.37 -2.36
CA LEU A 61 -14.03 -0.50 -3.26
C LEU A 61 -14.30 -0.85 -4.72
N HIS A 62 -14.56 0.21 -5.53
CA HIS A 62 -14.49 0.13 -6.99
C HIS A 62 -13.30 0.94 -7.48
N ILE A 63 -12.23 0.25 -7.88
CA ILE A 63 -10.98 0.89 -8.33
C ILE A 63 -10.97 0.99 -9.86
N ARG A 64 -10.67 2.18 -10.39
CA ARG A 64 -10.47 2.46 -11.82
C ARG A 64 -9.14 3.16 -12.05
N GLN A 65 -8.50 2.86 -13.17
CA GLN A 65 -7.20 3.39 -13.54
C GLN A 65 -7.32 4.18 -14.84
N ALA A 66 -6.72 5.36 -14.89
CA ALA A 66 -6.86 6.29 -16.00
C ALA A 66 -5.72 6.20 -17.03
N SER A 67 -4.71 5.34 -16.81
CA SER A 67 -3.57 5.12 -17.72
C SER A 67 -2.89 6.44 -18.14
N ASP A 68 -2.57 7.29 -17.17
CA ASP A 68 -1.92 8.59 -17.33
C ASP A 68 -2.70 9.59 -18.22
N ASN A 69 -4.04 9.45 -18.27
CA ASN A 69 -4.88 10.30 -19.10
C ASN A 69 -5.92 11.04 -18.22
N SER A 70 -5.79 12.37 -18.13
CA SER A 70 -6.65 13.24 -17.32
C SER A 70 -8.10 13.25 -17.79
N ASP A 71 -8.37 13.18 -19.11
CA ASP A 71 -9.74 13.11 -19.65
C ASP A 71 -10.42 11.80 -19.25
N THR A 72 -9.71 10.68 -19.35
CA THR A 72 -10.19 9.37 -18.88
C THR A 72 -10.48 9.42 -17.40
N GLN A 73 -9.61 10.04 -16.61
CA GLN A 73 -9.80 10.17 -15.18
C GLN A 73 -11.05 10.99 -14.83
N CYS A 74 -11.25 12.12 -15.52
CA CYS A 74 -12.45 12.93 -15.37
C CYS A 74 -13.73 12.13 -15.67
N GLN A 75 -13.75 11.33 -16.76
CA GLN A 75 -14.87 10.46 -17.10
C GLN A 75 -15.13 9.39 -16.03
N GLN A 76 -14.08 8.82 -15.42
CA GLN A 76 -14.21 7.87 -14.32
C GLN A 76 -14.83 8.52 -13.08
N ILE A 77 -14.39 9.73 -12.73
CA ILE A 77 -14.97 10.49 -11.61
C ILE A 77 -16.44 10.79 -11.87
N ASP A 78 -16.81 11.24 -13.09
CA ASP A 78 -18.20 11.48 -13.46
C ASP A 78 -19.05 10.19 -13.42
N SER A 79 -18.45 9.05 -13.76
CA SER A 79 -19.12 7.75 -13.63
C SER A 79 -19.37 7.38 -12.16
N PHE A 80 -18.41 7.63 -11.26
CA PHE A 80 -18.59 7.42 -9.82
C PHE A 80 -19.68 8.34 -9.23
N ILE A 81 -19.78 9.59 -9.71
CA ILE A 81 -20.88 10.50 -9.35
C ILE A 81 -22.23 9.89 -9.78
N ALA A 82 -22.32 9.36 -11.01
CA ALA A 82 -23.53 8.73 -11.52
C ALA A 82 -23.88 7.44 -10.76
N GLU A 83 -22.92 6.68 -10.32
CA GLU A 83 -23.06 5.49 -9.47
C GLU A 83 -23.46 5.83 -8.04
N ARG A 84 -23.35 7.09 -7.64
CA ARG A 84 -23.65 7.58 -6.29
C ARG A 84 -22.81 6.87 -5.23
N VAL A 85 -21.50 6.81 -5.45
CA VAL A 85 -20.58 6.29 -4.42
C VAL A 85 -20.69 7.12 -3.14
N ASP A 86 -20.52 6.50 -1.98
CA ASP A 86 -20.63 7.15 -0.67
C ASP A 86 -19.41 8.03 -0.37
N LEU A 87 -18.26 7.71 -0.96
CA LEU A 87 -17.02 8.45 -0.87
C LEU A 87 -16.18 8.22 -2.13
N LEU A 88 -15.41 9.21 -2.54
CA LEU A 88 -14.50 9.13 -3.67
C LEU A 88 -13.05 9.35 -3.19
N ILE A 89 -12.15 8.44 -3.56
CA ILE A 89 -10.70 8.59 -3.41
C ILE A 89 -10.13 8.90 -4.79
N VAL A 90 -9.37 9.99 -4.91
CA VAL A 90 -8.75 10.41 -6.18
C VAL A 90 -7.25 10.57 -5.99
N SER A 91 -6.46 9.88 -6.81
CA SER A 91 -5.04 10.17 -7.01
C SER A 91 -4.90 10.89 -8.35
N PRO A 92 -4.81 12.24 -8.37
CA PRO A 92 -4.94 13.02 -9.60
C PRO A 92 -3.77 12.77 -10.57
N ASN A 93 -4.05 12.72 -11.88
CA ASN A 93 -3.02 12.73 -12.91
C ASN A 93 -2.33 14.10 -12.96
N GLU A 94 -3.11 15.15 -13.24
CA GLU A 94 -2.67 16.54 -13.26
C GLU A 94 -3.61 17.41 -12.42
N ALA A 95 -3.00 18.31 -11.61
CA ALA A 95 -3.72 19.06 -10.57
C ALA A 95 -4.83 19.97 -11.11
N GLU A 96 -4.59 20.64 -12.25
CA GLU A 96 -5.54 21.59 -12.84
C GLU A 96 -6.58 20.88 -13.71
N GLU A 97 -6.18 19.87 -14.47
CA GLU A 97 -7.06 19.21 -15.45
C GLU A 97 -8.12 18.33 -14.77
N VAL A 98 -7.75 17.66 -13.66
CA VAL A 98 -8.68 16.81 -12.91
C VAL A 98 -9.58 17.62 -11.94
N LYS A 99 -9.16 18.83 -11.56
CA LYS A 99 -9.89 19.73 -10.65
C LYS A 99 -11.38 19.91 -10.98
N PRO A 100 -11.81 20.13 -12.24
CA PRO A 100 -13.23 20.30 -12.53
C PRO A 100 -14.07 19.06 -12.16
N ALA A 101 -13.56 17.86 -12.41
CA ALA A 101 -14.26 16.61 -12.08
C ALA A 101 -14.33 16.38 -10.56
N VAL A 102 -13.22 16.62 -9.85
CA VAL A 102 -13.17 16.56 -8.38
C VAL A 102 -14.16 17.57 -7.77
N SER A 103 -14.19 18.79 -8.33
CA SER A 103 -15.14 19.82 -7.86
C SER A 103 -16.60 19.40 -8.07
N ARG A 104 -16.94 18.74 -9.19
CA ARG A 104 -18.30 18.23 -9.43
C ARG A 104 -18.67 17.15 -8.42
N ALA A 105 -17.76 16.22 -8.09
CA ALA A 105 -18.01 15.20 -7.08
C ALA A 105 -18.28 15.85 -5.70
N TYR A 106 -17.45 16.79 -5.30
CA TYR A 106 -17.60 17.52 -4.05
C TYR A 106 -18.91 18.32 -4.00
N ASP A 107 -19.25 19.05 -5.08
CA ASP A 107 -20.49 19.82 -5.19
C ASP A 107 -21.74 18.92 -5.24
N ALA A 108 -21.60 17.67 -5.68
CA ALA A 108 -22.65 16.65 -5.61
C ALA A 108 -22.86 16.09 -4.19
N GLY A 109 -22.08 16.53 -3.21
CA GLY A 109 -22.15 16.10 -1.82
C GLY A 109 -21.39 14.80 -1.53
N ILE A 110 -20.58 14.29 -2.46
CA ILE A 110 -19.74 13.12 -2.27
C ILE A 110 -18.44 13.59 -1.57
N PRO A 111 -18.11 13.09 -0.38
CA PRO A 111 -16.82 13.35 0.24
C PRO A 111 -15.69 12.88 -0.66
N VAL A 112 -14.67 13.74 -0.85
CA VAL A 112 -13.52 13.42 -1.70
C VAL A 112 -12.25 13.40 -0.87
N ILE A 113 -11.56 12.26 -0.84
CA ILE A 113 -10.18 12.16 -0.35
C ILE A 113 -9.26 12.27 -1.55
N VAL A 114 -8.42 13.29 -1.57
CA VAL A 114 -7.32 13.41 -2.53
C VAL A 114 -6.10 12.72 -1.95
N ALA A 115 -5.54 11.76 -2.68
CA ALA A 115 -4.43 10.95 -2.21
C ALA A 115 -3.19 11.10 -3.11
N ASP A 116 -1.98 11.07 -2.52
CA ASP A 116 -0.68 11.21 -3.17
C ASP A 116 -0.44 12.62 -3.75
N ARG A 117 -0.96 12.88 -4.94
CA ARG A 117 -0.82 14.15 -5.64
C ARG A 117 -1.92 15.11 -5.23
N GLN A 118 -1.59 16.39 -5.12
CA GLN A 118 -2.59 17.41 -4.84
C GLN A 118 -3.41 17.75 -6.10
N VAL A 119 -4.66 18.12 -5.88
CA VAL A 119 -5.51 18.79 -6.86
C VAL A 119 -5.58 20.27 -6.52
N SER A 120 -5.65 21.13 -7.53
CA SER A 120 -5.76 22.57 -7.32
C SER A 120 -7.10 22.98 -6.71
N GLY A 121 -7.07 23.96 -5.80
CA GLY A 121 -8.26 24.48 -5.12
C GLY A 121 -8.60 23.73 -3.83
N GLU A 122 -9.81 23.98 -3.29
CA GLU A 122 -10.18 23.56 -1.93
C GLU A 122 -11.43 22.66 -1.88
N LYS A 123 -11.98 22.26 -3.05
CA LYS A 123 -13.17 21.42 -3.13
C LYS A 123 -12.82 19.95 -2.99
N TRP A 124 -12.35 19.59 -1.82
CA TRP A 124 -12.07 18.22 -1.39
C TRP A 124 -12.24 18.14 0.14
N THR A 125 -12.48 16.96 0.64
CA THR A 125 -12.77 16.72 2.05
C THR A 125 -11.50 16.48 2.86
N ALA A 126 -10.60 15.65 2.36
CA ALA A 126 -9.31 15.37 2.98
C ALA A 126 -8.21 15.20 1.93
N PHE A 127 -6.97 15.50 2.33
CA PHE A 127 -5.75 15.21 1.57
C PHE A 127 -4.83 14.33 2.38
N ILE A 128 -4.29 13.27 1.76
CA ILE A 128 -3.29 12.37 2.35
C ILE A 128 -2.20 12.13 1.30
N GLY A 129 -1.01 12.64 1.52
CA GLY A 129 0.09 12.53 0.56
C GLY A 129 1.46 12.77 1.18
N GLY A 130 2.52 12.52 0.42
CA GLY A 130 3.90 12.74 0.84
C GLY A 130 4.34 14.19 0.70
N ASP A 131 5.34 14.58 1.49
CA ASP A 131 6.04 15.87 1.34
C ASP A 131 7.08 15.79 0.22
N ASN A 132 6.66 16.09 -0.99
CA ASN A 132 7.57 16.09 -2.14
C ASN A 132 8.66 17.15 -2.07
N TYR A 133 8.43 18.27 -1.38
CA TYR A 133 9.47 19.27 -1.15
C TYR A 133 10.55 18.73 -0.21
N ALA A 134 10.14 18.07 0.86
CA ALA A 134 11.07 17.41 1.78
C ALA A 134 11.83 16.25 1.13
N VAL A 135 11.21 15.49 0.22
CA VAL A 135 11.93 14.51 -0.61
C VAL A 135 13.08 15.20 -1.36
N GLY A 136 12.80 16.35 -2.00
CA GLY A 136 13.83 17.13 -2.67
C GLY A 136 14.95 17.60 -1.73
N GLN A 137 14.59 18.00 -0.51
CA GLN A 137 15.59 18.35 0.52
C GLN A 137 16.46 17.15 0.90
N LEU A 138 15.89 15.96 1.03
CA LEU A 138 16.65 14.73 1.28
C LEU A 138 17.57 14.36 0.11
N MET A 139 17.13 14.57 -1.14
CA MET A 139 17.98 14.39 -2.31
C MET A 139 19.20 15.32 -2.23
N ALA A 140 18.99 16.58 -1.90
CA ALA A 140 20.09 17.55 -1.70
C ALA A 140 21.00 17.14 -0.53
N GLN A 141 20.43 16.72 0.58
CA GLN A 141 21.19 16.26 1.74
C GLN A 141 22.12 15.09 1.40
N TRP A 142 21.60 14.11 0.66
CA TRP A 142 22.42 13.00 0.19
C TRP A 142 23.55 13.48 -0.74
N LEU A 143 23.24 14.34 -1.72
CA LEU A 143 24.25 14.89 -2.63
C LEU A 143 25.35 15.60 -1.88
N LEU A 144 25.03 16.43 -0.90
CA LEU A 144 25.98 17.13 -0.05
C LEU A 144 26.86 16.17 0.77
N SER A 145 26.31 15.02 1.17
CA SER A 145 27.04 14.01 1.95
C SER A 145 28.09 13.23 1.13
N ILE A 146 27.97 13.27 -0.20
CA ILE A 146 28.88 12.53 -1.10
C ILE A 146 29.79 13.45 -1.92
N VAL A 147 29.87 14.74 -1.60
CA VAL A 147 30.75 15.70 -2.29
C VAL A 147 32.20 15.24 -2.17
N PRO A 148 32.93 15.07 -3.29
CA PRO A 148 34.31 14.65 -3.25
C PRO A 148 35.22 15.79 -2.78
N GLU A 149 36.33 15.44 -2.13
CA GLU A 149 37.32 16.45 -1.72
C GLU A 149 37.95 17.15 -2.93
N GLY A 150 38.04 18.48 -2.84
CA GLY A 150 38.84 19.31 -3.78
C GLY A 150 38.18 19.57 -5.15
N ARG A 151 36.99 19.07 -5.43
CA ARG A 151 36.27 19.37 -6.67
C ARG A 151 34.73 19.28 -6.49
N PRO A 152 33.95 19.96 -7.33
CA PRO A 152 32.52 19.86 -7.26
C PRO A 152 32.02 18.46 -7.66
N LEU A 153 30.90 18.05 -7.04
CA LEU A 153 30.11 16.90 -7.40
C LEU A 153 29.26 17.22 -8.65
N ARG A 154 29.40 16.46 -9.71
CA ARG A 154 28.65 16.62 -10.96
C ARG A 154 27.49 15.66 -10.99
N VAL A 155 26.25 16.16 -11.09
CA VAL A 155 25.03 15.40 -10.90
C VAL A 155 24.14 15.49 -12.14
N LEU A 156 23.54 14.37 -12.54
CA LEU A 156 22.39 14.33 -13.44
C LEU A 156 21.10 14.18 -12.62
N GLU A 157 20.04 14.88 -13.02
CA GLU A 157 18.70 14.70 -12.48
C GLU A 157 17.80 14.03 -13.51
N ILE A 158 17.19 12.90 -13.15
CA ILE A 158 16.15 12.24 -13.96
C ILE A 158 14.79 12.57 -13.33
N GLN A 159 14.08 13.46 -14.00
CA GLN A 159 12.81 14.02 -13.54
C GLN A 159 11.63 13.12 -13.88
N GLY A 160 10.59 13.19 -13.06
CA GLY A 160 9.29 12.58 -13.35
C GLY A 160 8.56 13.26 -14.51
N LEU A 161 7.26 12.97 -14.65
CA LEU A 161 6.41 13.60 -15.67
C LEU A 161 6.38 15.12 -15.45
N LEU A 162 6.74 15.86 -16.50
CA LEU A 162 6.77 17.33 -16.46
C LEU A 162 5.38 17.89 -16.13
N GLY A 163 5.33 18.86 -15.20
CA GLY A 163 4.08 19.46 -14.74
C GLY A 163 3.38 18.69 -13.62
N SER A 164 3.75 17.47 -13.31
CA SER A 164 3.23 16.76 -12.13
C SER A 164 3.73 17.40 -10.83
N THR A 165 2.85 17.48 -9.84
CA THR A 165 3.20 18.11 -8.54
C THR A 165 4.39 17.44 -7.85
N PRO A 166 4.57 16.11 -7.84
CA PRO A 166 5.77 15.49 -7.26
C PRO A 166 7.05 15.93 -7.96
N MET A 167 7.06 15.97 -9.30
CA MET A 167 8.26 16.39 -10.04
C MET A 167 8.66 17.82 -9.69
N VAL A 168 7.69 18.74 -9.71
CA VAL A 168 7.94 20.17 -9.44
C VAL A 168 8.47 20.40 -8.03
N TRP A 169 7.85 19.78 -7.03
CA TRP A 169 8.22 20.00 -5.64
C TRP A 169 9.49 19.27 -5.24
N ARG A 170 9.75 18.05 -5.75
CA ARG A 170 11.02 17.33 -5.53
C ARG A 170 12.20 18.13 -6.11
N HIS A 171 12.05 18.61 -7.37
CA HIS A 171 13.06 19.47 -7.99
C HIS A 171 13.28 20.76 -7.18
N LYS A 172 12.18 21.45 -6.83
CA LYS A 172 12.27 22.69 -6.07
C LYS A 172 12.94 22.51 -4.71
N GLY A 173 12.54 21.51 -3.94
CA GLY A 173 13.11 21.21 -2.63
C GLY A 173 14.62 20.92 -2.70
N MET A 174 15.03 20.18 -3.73
CA MET A 174 16.45 19.91 -3.98
C MET A 174 17.21 21.17 -4.35
N MET A 175 16.71 21.97 -5.31
CA MET A 175 17.39 23.17 -5.77
C MET A 175 17.47 24.27 -4.70
N ASP A 176 16.40 24.48 -3.94
CA ASP A 176 16.38 25.45 -2.84
C ASP A 176 17.39 25.04 -1.75
N SER A 177 17.52 23.74 -1.46
CA SER A 177 18.48 23.22 -0.48
C SER A 177 19.94 23.27 -0.97
N LEU A 178 20.14 23.22 -2.28
CA LEU A 178 21.47 23.36 -2.89
C LEU A 178 21.87 24.83 -3.12
N GLN A 179 20.98 25.79 -2.83
CA GLN A 179 21.29 27.20 -2.94
C GLN A 179 22.42 27.57 -1.95
N GLY A 180 23.49 28.12 -2.46
CA GLY A 180 24.67 28.43 -1.66
C GLY A 180 25.71 27.30 -1.53
N HIS A 181 25.45 26.16 -2.20
CA HIS A 181 26.32 24.98 -2.23
C HIS A 181 26.95 24.76 -3.62
N PRO A 182 27.92 25.59 -4.06
CA PRO A 182 28.54 25.48 -5.39
C PRO A 182 29.35 24.19 -5.57
N GLU A 183 29.59 23.45 -4.50
CA GLU A 183 30.24 22.14 -4.50
C GLU A 183 29.35 21.05 -5.09
N VAL A 184 28.03 21.27 -5.28
CA VAL A 184 27.12 20.38 -6.00
C VAL A 184 26.65 21.06 -7.27
N GLN A 185 26.85 20.44 -8.41
CA GLN A 185 26.50 20.98 -9.73
C GLN A 185 25.55 20.03 -10.44
N ILE A 186 24.27 20.42 -10.58
CA ILE A 186 23.32 19.74 -11.48
C ILE A 186 23.69 20.12 -12.92
N VAL A 187 24.38 19.22 -13.62
CA VAL A 187 24.92 19.50 -14.96
C VAL A 187 23.88 19.34 -16.07
N ALA A 188 22.87 18.53 -15.84
CA ALA A 188 21.72 18.39 -16.71
C ALA A 188 20.55 17.74 -15.95
N SER A 189 19.33 18.04 -16.44
CA SER A 189 18.08 17.39 -16.04
C SER A 189 17.33 16.89 -17.27
N ALA A 190 16.72 15.70 -17.20
CA ALA A 190 15.90 15.17 -18.28
C ALA A 190 14.69 14.42 -17.74
N CYS A 191 13.61 14.40 -18.54
CA CYS A 191 12.35 13.75 -18.19
C CYS A 191 12.41 12.24 -18.45
N GLY A 192 12.23 11.43 -17.40
CA GLY A 192 12.03 9.98 -17.46
C GLY A 192 10.55 9.58 -17.35
N ALA A 193 9.66 10.57 -17.08
CA ALA A 193 8.20 10.40 -17.03
C ALA A 193 7.73 9.26 -16.11
N TRP A 194 8.45 8.99 -15.02
CA TRP A 194 8.25 7.93 -14.02
C TRP A 194 8.62 6.51 -14.46
N PHE A 195 8.95 6.29 -15.76
CA PHE A 195 9.17 4.96 -16.33
C PHE A 195 10.65 4.59 -16.41
N ARG A 196 10.94 3.34 -16.03
CA ARG A 196 12.28 2.74 -16.03
C ARG A 196 12.94 2.79 -17.41
N GLU A 197 12.20 2.39 -18.46
CA GLU A 197 12.75 2.36 -19.83
C GLU A 197 13.03 3.77 -20.36
N ASN A 198 12.16 4.75 -20.10
CA ASN A 198 12.40 6.13 -20.49
C ASN A 198 13.65 6.69 -19.79
N ALA A 199 13.77 6.44 -18.49
CA ALA A 199 14.95 6.85 -17.72
C ALA A 199 16.23 6.21 -18.24
N ARG A 200 16.19 4.94 -18.62
CA ARG A 200 17.33 4.26 -19.26
C ARG A 200 17.75 4.97 -20.54
N VAL A 201 16.81 5.27 -21.43
CA VAL A 201 17.09 5.94 -22.72
C VAL A 201 17.66 7.36 -22.53
N VAL A 202 17.01 8.15 -21.67
CA VAL A 202 17.48 9.54 -21.44
C VAL A 202 18.83 9.56 -20.71
N THR A 203 19.06 8.61 -19.78
CA THR A 203 20.35 8.49 -19.08
C THR A 203 21.48 8.09 -20.03
N ASP A 204 21.25 7.13 -20.94
CA ASP A 204 22.20 6.77 -22.02
C ASP A 204 22.62 8.02 -22.81
N SER A 205 21.66 8.85 -23.19
CA SER A 205 21.88 10.09 -23.94
C SER A 205 22.64 11.14 -23.12
N LEU A 206 22.25 11.33 -21.86
CA LEU A 206 22.90 12.29 -20.97
C LEU A 206 24.35 11.90 -20.64
N LEU A 207 24.63 10.63 -20.41
CA LEU A 207 25.99 10.15 -20.13
C LEU A 207 26.91 10.27 -21.35
N ALA A 208 26.37 10.19 -22.57
CA ALA A 208 27.13 10.49 -23.78
C ALA A 208 27.53 11.97 -23.88
N LEU A 209 26.67 12.88 -23.43
CA LEU A 209 26.94 14.34 -23.39
C LEU A 209 27.77 14.77 -22.19
N TYR A 210 27.60 14.12 -21.06
CA TYR A 210 28.23 14.44 -19.78
C TYR A 210 28.97 13.21 -19.21
N PRO A 211 30.11 12.79 -19.80
CA PRO A 211 30.77 11.55 -19.41
C PRO A 211 31.43 11.60 -18.02
N ASN A 212 31.63 12.78 -17.48
CA ASN A 212 32.26 12.98 -16.16
C ASN A 212 31.19 13.32 -15.11
N VAL A 213 30.28 12.43 -14.87
CA VAL A 213 29.20 12.54 -13.85
C VAL A 213 29.56 11.67 -12.65
N ASP A 214 29.37 12.22 -11.47
CA ASP A 214 29.66 11.55 -10.19
C ASP A 214 28.42 10.91 -9.58
N ALA A 215 27.25 11.53 -9.80
CA ALA A 215 25.99 11.04 -9.24
C ALA A 215 24.80 11.25 -10.18
N ILE A 216 23.80 10.41 -10.03
CA ILE A 216 22.48 10.54 -10.65
C ILE A 216 21.44 10.54 -9.53
N VAL A 217 20.56 11.54 -9.53
CA VAL A 217 19.36 11.55 -8.72
C VAL A 217 18.17 11.36 -9.61
N ALA A 218 17.38 10.33 -9.35
CA ALA A 218 16.13 10.07 -10.03
C ALA A 218 14.96 10.31 -9.08
N GLN A 219 13.90 10.92 -9.61
CA GLN A 219 12.75 11.29 -8.79
C GLN A 219 11.81 10.13 -8.44
N ASN A 220 12.12 8.90 -8.89
CA ASN A 220 11.59 7.66 -8.33
C ASN A 220 12.57 6.50 -8.51
N ASP A 221 12.30 5.37 -7.82
CA ASP A 221 13.17 4.19 -7.84
C ASP A 221 13.23 3.52 -9.21
N GLN A 222 12.10 3.48 -9.94
CA GLN A 222 12.06 2.88 -11.27
C GLN A 222 12.97 3.60 -12.26
N MET A 223 13.01 4.92 -12.18
CA MET A 223 13.93 5.71 -13.00
C MET A 223 15.39 5.58 -12.52
N ALA A 224 15.63 5.44 -11.22
CA ALA A 224 16.96 5.18 -10.67
C ALA A 224 17.53 3.83 -11.17
N ILE A 225 16.71 2.80 -11.17
CA ILE A 225 17.05 1.48 -11.71
C ILE A 225 17.30 1.58 -13.23
N GLY A 226 16.47 2.33 -13.98
CA GLY A 226 16.68 2.59 -15.39
C GLY A 226 18.02 3.31 -15.67
N ALA A 227 18.41 4.26 -14.81
CA ALA A 227 19.71 4.93 -14.89
C ALA A 227 20.87 3.95 -14.63
N TYR A 228 20.72 3.04 -13.67
CA TYR A 228 21.70 1.98 -13.45
C TYR A 228 21.84 1.07 -14.68
N GLU A 229 20.75 0.66 -15.31
CA GLU A 229 20.78 -0.16 -16.53
C GLU A 229 21.51 0.55 -17.69
N ALA A 230 21.28 1.86 -17.85
CA ALA A 230 22.01 2.67 -18.83
C ALA A 230 23.53 2.62 -18.57
N ILE A 231 23.96 2.77 -17.32
CA ILE A 231 25.37 2.68 -16.94
C ILE A 231 25.95 1.30 -17.28
N GLN A 232 25.22 0.21 -16.98
CA GLN A 232 25.67 -1.15 -17.30
C GLN A 232 25.75 -1.37 -18.81
N HIS A 233 24.79 -0.85 -19.57
CA HIS A 233 24.78 -0.91 -21.01
C HIS A 233 25.99 -0.20 -21.63
N LEU A 234 26.35 0.99 -21.14
CA LEU A 234 27.54 1.72 -21.58
C LEU A 234 28.84 0.96 -21.23
N LYS A 235 28.94 0.37 -20.04
CA LYS A 235 30.07 -0.48 -19.66
C LYS A 235 30.20 -1.71 -20.57
N GLY A 236 29.09 -2.28 -21.02
CA GLY A 236 29.05 -3.39 -21.99
C GLY A 236 29.49 -2.95 -23.38
N ARG A 237 29.06 -1.76 -23.85
CA ARG A 237 29.41 -1.20 -25.16
C ARG A 237 30.89 -0.77 -25.27
N ALA A 238 31.47 -0.26 -24.19
CA ALA A 238 32.88 0.11 -24.17
C ALA A 238 33.83 -1.07 -24.49
N LYS A 239 33.34 -2.30 -24.42
CA LYS A 239 34.07 -3.53 -24.77
C LYS A 239 33.94 -3.91 -26.27
N ILE A 240 33.11 -3.21 -27.07
CA ILE A 240 32.89 -3.49 -28.50
C ILE A 240 33.33 -2.26 -29.28
N PRO A 241 34.45 -2.29 -30.00
CA PRO A 241 34.89 -1.16 -30.83
C PRO A 241 33.94 -0.96 -32.02
N GLY A 242 33.39 0.24 -32.21
CA GLY A 242 32.73 0.66 -33.45
C GLY A 242 31.23 0.91 -33.42
N THR A 243 30.57 1.00 -32.28
CA THR A 243 29.12 1.27 -32.20
C THR A 243 28.80 2.77 -32.24
N GLN A 244 28.05 3.23 -33.25
CA GLN A 244 27.53 4.60 -33.32
C GLN A 244 26.34 4.77 -32.40
N VAL A 245 26.28 5.91 -31.68
CA VAL A 245 25.15 6.32 -30.83
C VAL A 245 24.04 6.87 -31.75
N VAL A 246 22.86 6.27 -31.67
CA VAL A 246 21.65 6.79 -32.34
C VAL A 246 20.98 7.79 -31.36
N HIS A 247 20.78 9.02 -31.83
CA HIS A 247 20.08 10.05 -31.06
C HIS A 247 18.57 9.82 -31.21
N THR A 248 17.91 9.65 -30.07
CA THR A 248 16.45 9.73 -29.94
C THR A 248 16.05 11.11 -29.40
N ASP A 249 14.94 11.66 -29.93
CA ASP A 249 14.38 12.92 -29.44
C ASP A 249 14.02 12.85 -27.96
N LEU A 250 14.62 13.74 -27.17
CA LEU A 250 14.47 13.83 -25.70
C LEU A 250 13.19 14.58 -25.27
N SER A 251 12.18 14.68 -26.14
CA SER A 251 10.94 15.39 -25.81
C SER A 251 9.95 14.46 -25.10
N CYS A 252 9.56 14.78 -23.86
CA CYS A 252 8.32 14.28 -23.28
C CYS A 252 7.14 14.76 -24.12
N ALA A 253 6.34 13.87 -24.63
CA ALA A 253 5.28 14.13 -25.62
C ALA A 253 4.05 14.87 -25.05
N SER A 254 4.22 15.95 -24.26
CA SER A 254 3.08 16.82 -23.87
C SER A 254 3.49 18.16 -23.24
N SER A 255 4.44 18.94 -23.82
CA SER A 255 4.51 20.36 -23.47
C SER A 255 5.28 21.19 -24.52
N PRO A 256 4.72 22.33 -25.01
CA PRO A 256 5.32 23.13 -26.08
C PRO A 256 6.36 24.17 -25.61
N ALA A 257 7.04 24.00 -24.50
CA ALA A 257 7.90 25.02 -23.92
C ALA A 257 9.29 24.53 -23.48
N ILE A 258 10.05 23.84 -24.35
CA ILE A 258 11.51 23.77 -24.19
C ILE A 258 12.14 24.07 -25.55
N LYS A 259 12.72 25.27 -25.67
CA LYS A 259 13.57 25.63 -26.82
C LYS A 259 14.79 24.75 -26.80
N SER A 260 14.93 23.88 -27.79
CA SER A 260 16.12 23.06 -28.04
C SER A 260 17.30 23.97 -28.29
N HIS A 261 18.29 23.93 -27.39
CA HIS A 261 19.63 24.39 -27.72
C HIS A 261 20.38 23.19 -28.33
N SER A 262 20.33 23.10 -29.64
CA SER A 262 21.18 22.18 -30.40
C SER A 262 22.60 22.75 -30.41
N ALA A 263 23.47 22.26 -29.54
CA ALA A 263 24.92 22.45 -29.67
C ALA A 263 25.52 21.32 -30.51
N PRO A 264 26.43 21.61 -31.47
CA PRO A 264 27.04 20.59 -32.28
C PRO A 264 28.01 19.73 -31.47
N LEU A 265 27.87 18.42 -31.58
CA LEU A 265 28.71 17.40 -30.97
C LEU A 265 30.13 17.40 -31.58
N LEU A 266 31.09 17.87 -30.84
CA LEU A 266 32.49 17.54 -31.05
C LEU A 266 32.83 16.29 -30.20
N VAL A 267 32.85 15.14 -30.84
CA VAL A 267 33.36 13.89 -30.24
C VAL A 267 34.86 14.02 -30.13
N ARG A 268 35.39 14.36 -28.96
CA ARG A 268 36.80 14.13 -28.64
C ARG A 268 36.91 12.76 -27.95
N SER A 269 37.54 11.82 -28.68
CA SER A 269 38.07 10.61 -28.04
C SER A 269 39.22 11.00 -27.13
N ASN A 270 38.98 11.14 -25.85
CA ASN A 270 40.04 11.16 -24.86
C ASN A 270 40.07 9.80 -24.16
N ASN A 271 41.14 9.04 -24.45
CA ASN A 271 41.61 7.96 -23.60
C ASN A 271 42.05 8.56 -22.25
N ALA A 272 41.11 8.77 -21.35
CA ALA A 272 41.40 8.96 -19.95
C ALA A 272 41.35 7.57 -19.30
N SER A 273 42.47 7.15 -18.76
CA SER A 273 42.62 5.98 -17.90
C SER A 273 41.52 5.99 -16.83
N ASN A 274 40.50 5.14 -17.00
CA ASN A 274 39.41 4.98 -16.08
C ASN A 274 39.91 4.29 -14.80
N GLU A 275 40.29 5.08 -13.81
CA GLU A 275 40.14 4.65 -12.43
C GLU A 275 38.62 4.53 -12.15
N ASN A 276 38.20 3.41 -11.55
CA ASN A 276 36.85 3.00 -11.26
C ASN A 276 36.05 4.02 -10.41
N TYR A 277 35.65 5.16 -10.98
CA TYR A 277 34.62 6.00 -10.36
C TYR A 277 33.24 5.40 -10.65
N ALA A 278 32.68 4.74 -9.66
CA ALA A 278 31.30 4.30 -9.74
C ALA A 278 30.37 5.52 -9.58
N ILE A 279 29.54 5.78 -10.61
CA ILE A 279 28.49 6.81 -10.52
C ILE A 279 27.53 6.37 -9.40
N ARG A 280 27.30 7.27 -8.44
CA ARG A 280 26.37 7.03 -7.32
C ARG A 280 24.94 7.35 -7.77
N ILE A 281 23.99 6.53 -7.35
CA ILE A 281 22.60 6.64 -7.79
C ILE A 281 21.67 6.71 -6.58
N MET A 282 20.76 7.69 -6.61
CA MET A 282 19.67 7.80 -5.64
C MET A 282 18.32 7.74 -6.33
N GLY A 283 17.39 6.97 -5.75
CA GLY A 283 15.97 6.93 -6.07
C GLY A 283 15.08 7.58 -5.02
N VAL A 284 13.80 7.45 -5.24
CA VAL A 284 12.72 7.82 -4.31
C VAL A 284 11.62 6.78 -4.45
N ASP A 285 10.92 6.52 -3.43
CA ASP A 285 9.73 5.71 -3.11
C ASP A 285 10.04 4.73 -1.97
N GLY A 286 11.19 4.06 -1.99
CA GLY A 286 11.56 3.08 -0.96
C GLY A 286 10.61 1.89 -0.93
N ILE A 287 10.09 1.48 -2.12
CA ILE A 287 9.19 0.33 -2.25
C ILE A 287 9.96 -0.94 -1.96
N VAL A 288 9.37 -1.79 -1.13
CA VAL A 288 9.93 -3.08 -0.71
C VAL A 288 9.49 -4.26 -1.60
N ASP A 289 8.54 -4.02 -2.52
CA ASP A 289 8.05 -5.04 -3.46
C ASP A 289 9.13 -5.40 -4.49
N GLU A 290 8.96 -6.54 -5.17
CA GLU A 290 9.86 -7.02 -6.22
C GLU A 290 10.09 -5.93 -7.28
N GLY A 291 11.35 -5.69 -7.64
CA GLY A 291 11.75 -4.61 -8.53
C GLY A 291 11.67 -3.20 -7.93
N GLY A 292 11.47 -3.07 -6.62
CA GLY A 292 11.43 -1.79 -5.91
C GLY A 292 12.80 -1.28 -5.48
N GLY A 293 12.83 -0.06 -4.90
CA GLY A 293 14.07 0.61 -4.50
C GLY A 293 14.83 -0.10 -3.39
N VAL A 294 14.12 -0.76 -2.48
CA VAL A 294 14.74 -1.53 -1.40
C VAL A 294 15.52 -2.72 -1.95
N GLU A 295 14.93 -3.47 -2.89
CA GLU A 295 15.63 -4.55 -3.57
C GLU A 295 16.82 -4.04 -4.38
N ALA A 296 16.66 -2.91 -5.09
CA ALA A 296 17.73 -2.28 -5.86
C ALA A 296 18.92 -1.83 -4.96
N LEU A 297 18.66 -1.36 -3.74
CA LEU A 297 19.68 -1.09 -2.73
C LEU A 297 20.44 -2.36 -2.34
N LEU A 298 19.72 -3.45 -2.08
CA LEU A 298 20.32 -4.73 -1.70
C LEU A 298 21.15 -5.33 -2.83
N ASN A 299 20.70 -5.20 -4.07
CA ASN A 299 21.40 -5.64 -5.28
C ASN A 299 22.56 -4.72 -5.68
N LYS A 300 22.76 -3.59 -4.99
CA LYS A 300 23.79 -2.58 -5.32
C LYS A 300 23.54 -1.91 -6.68
N GLU A 301 22.32 -1.80 -7.10
CA GLU A 301 21.90 -1.10 -8.30
C GLU A 301 21.80 0.41 -8.05
N ILE A 302 21.34 0.78 -6.85
CA ILE A 302 21.32 2.15 -6.36
C ILE A 302 22.02 2.24 -5.00
N ASP A 303 22.41 3.45 -4.58
CA ASP A 303 23.14 3.70 -3.34
C ASP A 303 22.25 4.20 -2.22
N MET A 304 21.14 4.87 -2.56
CA MET A 304 20.21 5.50 -1.63
C MET A 304 18.80 5.55 -2.24
N THR A 305 17.81 5.48 -1.40
CA THR A 305 16.44 5.90 -1.75
C THR A 305 15.82 6.71 -0.62
N ALA A 306 14.80 7.51 -0.94
CA ALA A 306 13.98 8.17 0.07
C ALA A 306 12.62 7.49 0.13
N THR A 307 12.09 7.24 1.33
CA THR A 307 10.71 6.71 1.45
C THR A 307 9.69 7.73 0.94
N TYR A 308 8.72 7.22 0.20
CA TYR A 308 7.52 7.95 -0.18
C TYR A 308 6.31 7.02 0.03
N PRO A 309 5.81 6.93 1.27
CA PRO A 309 4.82 5.92 1.64
C PRO A 309 3.46 6.18 1.01
N SER A 310 2.80 5.13 0.55
CA SER A 310 1.47 5.18 -0.07
C SER A 310 0.33 5.31 0.95
N ARG A 311 0.44 4.63 2.11
CA ARG A 311 -0.50 4.70 3.23
C ARG A 311 -1.96 4.51 2.84
N GLY A 312 -2.25 3.56 1.96
CA GLY A 312 -3.63 3.16 1.64
C GLY A 312 -4.46 2.76 2.86
N ASP A 313 -3.81 2.18 3.89
CA ASP A 313 -4.41 1.91 5.20
C ASP A 313 -4.98 3.19 5.84
N LEU A 314 -4.20 4.26 5.88
CA LEU A 314 -4.62 5.53 6.46
C LEU A 314 -5.72 6.22 5.64
N VAL A 315 -5.68 6.05 4.32
CA VAL A 315 -6.72 6.56 3.43
C VAL A 315 -8.07 5.91 3.75
N ILE A 316 -8.11 4.59 3.92
CA ILE A 316 -9.33 3.85 4.33
C ILE A 316 -9.76 4.25 5.75
N GLN A 317 -8.85 4.32 6.71
CA GLN A 317 -9.17 4.75 8.07
C GLN A 317 -9.77 6.16 8.10
N THR A 318 -9.28 7.05 7.23
CA THR A 318 -9.84 8.40 7.09
C THR A 318 -11.21 8.36 6.40
N ALA A 319 -11.39 7.51 5.38
CA ALA A 319 -12.68 7.31 4.74
C ALA A 319 -13.74 6.80 5.73
N VAL A 320 -13.40 5.85 6.60
CA VAL A 320 -14.27 5.36 7.69
C VAL A 320 -14.70 6.50 8.61
N LYS A 321 -13.76 7.32 9.07
CA LYS A 321 -14.08 8.48 9.92
C LYS A 321 -15.02 9.46 9.25
N ILE A 322 -14.79 9.75 7.97
CA ILE A 322 -15.64 10.64 7.19
C ILE A 322 -17.06 10.07 7.07
N LEU A 323 -17.18 8.80 6.70
CA LEU A 323 -18.45 8.11 6.51
C LEU A 323 -19.26 7.98 7.81
N HIS A 324 -18.58 7.85 8.95
CA HIS A 324 -19.20 7.78 10.28
C HIS A 324 -19.42 9.16 10.92
N GLY A 325 -18.97 10.25 10.27
CA GLY A 325 -19.07 11.62 10.83
C GLY A 325 -18.14 11.84 12.03
N GLU A 326 -17.06 11.09 12.12
CA GLU A 326 -16.06 11.20 13.17
C GLU A 326 -15.04 12.31 12.84
N PRO A 327 -14.40 12.90 13.85
CA PRO A 327 -13.33 13.87 13.61
C PRO A 327 -12.16 13.27 12.85
N PHE A 328 -11.70 13.96 11.81
CA PHE A 328 -10.54 13.60 11.00
C PHE A 328 -9.66 14.82 10.72
N GLU A 329 -8.44 14.58 10.30
CA GLU A 329 -7.53 15.63 9.88
C GLU A 329 -7.67 15.87 8.38
N ARG A 330 -7.90 17.15 8.03
CA ARG A 330 -8.15 17.53 6.64
C ARG A 330 -6.92 17.33 5.76
N GLU A 331 -5.72 17.59 6.29
CA GLU A 331 -4.46 17.47 5.55
C GLU A 331 -3.47 16.60 6.33
N VAL A 332 -3.10 15.47 5.73
CA VAL A 332 -2.10 14.55 6.28
C VAL A 332 -0.92 14.50 5.33
N VAL A 333 0.19 15.06 5.75
CA VAL A 333 1.45 15.00 5.00
C VAL A 333 2.33 13.89 5.55
N LEU A 334 2.61 12.89 4.71
CA LEU A 334 3.32 11.67 5.11
C LEU A 334 4.85 11.92 5.17
N PRO A 335 5.55 11.33 6.18
CA PRO A 335 6.97 11.54 6.34
C PRO A 335 7.79 10.83 5.27
N THR A 336 8.96 11.40 5.00
CA THR A 336 9.99 10.81 4.16
C THR A 336 11.31 10.71 4.90
N VAL A 337 12.08 9.64 4.66
CA VAL A 337 13.40 9.42 5.22
C VAL A 337 14.31 8.79 4.19
N LEU A 338 15.62 9.00 4.32
CA LEU A 338 16.62 8.30 3.53
C LEU A 338 16.77 6.85 4.01
N ILE A 339 16.90 5.96 3.05
CA ILE A 339 17.16 4.54 3.25
C ILE A 339 18.44 4.19 2.49
N ASP A 340 19.43 3.75 3.22
CA ASP A 340 20.63 3.12 2.69
C ASP A 340 20.49 1.60 2.70
N ARG A 341 21.55 0.91 2.30
CA ARG A 341 21.56 -0.56 2.26
C ARG A 341 21.42 -1.22 3.63
N ASP A 342 21.97 -0.59 4.66
CA ASP A 342 21.91 -1.15 6.02
C ASP A 342 20.48 -1.09 6.56
N ALA A 343 19.76 -0.01 6.24
CA ALA A 343 18.33 0.12 6.54
C ALA A 343 17.44 -0.74 5.60
N ALA A 344 17.83 -0.93 4.34
CA ALA A 344 17.10 -1.70 3.36
C ALA A 344 16.97 -3.19 3.73
N PHE A 345 18.04 -3.77 4.27
CA PHE A 345 18.06 -5.20 4.61
C PHE A 345 16.98 -5.60 5.62
N PRO A 346 16.87 -4.97 6.80
CA PRO A 346 15.77 -5.26 7.71
C PRO A 346 14.39 -4.95 7.12
N MET A 347 14.27 -3.90 6.30
CA MET A 347 13.00 -3.56 5.66
C MET A 347 12.51 -4.67 4.74
N GLN A 348 13.39 -5.20 3.88
CA GLN A 348 13.06 -6.32 3.00
C GLN A 348 12.66 -7.55 3.79
N GLN A 349 13.40 -7.87 4.84
CA GLN A 349 13.14 -9.02 5.68
C GLN A 349 11.78 -8.99 6.36
N ILE A 350 11.36 -7.82 6.78
CA ILE A 350 10.06 -7.63 7.40
C ILE A 350 8.94 -7.70 6.35
N ALA A 351 9.16 -7.11 5.14
CA ALA A 351 8.19 -7.21 4.06
C ALA A 351 7.95 -8.67 3.67
N ASP A 352 9.04 -9.40 3.46
CA ASP A 352 8.97 -10.81 3.08
C ASP A 352 8.24 -11.67 4.12
N GLU A 353 8.40 -11.38 5.42
CA GLU A 353 7.68 -12.10 6.47
C GLU A 353 6.20 -11.67 6.54
N ILE A 354 5.91 -10.39 6.33
CA ILE A 354 4.55 -9.91 6.21
C ILE A 354 3.82 -10.59 5.05
N ASP A 355 4.41 -10.65 3.86
CA ASP A 355 3.81 -11.28 2.68
C ASP A 355 3.53 -12.77 2.91
N ARG A 356 4.46 -13.45 3.58
CA ARG A 356 4.26 -14.85 3.99
C ARG A 356 3.07 -15.00 4.94
N GLN A 357 2.91 -14.11 5.89
CA GLN A 357 1.83 -14.20 6.88
C GLN A 357 0.47 -13.77 6.31
N ILE A 358 0.43 -12.85 5.34
CA ILE A 358 -0.79 -12.58 4.57
C ILE A 358 -1.20 -13.84 3.82
N ALA A 359 -0.29 -14.46 3.08
CA ALA A 359 -0.58 -15.68 2.34
C ALA A 359 -1.12 -16.80 3.26
N VAL A 360 -0.52 -16.95 4.46
CA VAL A 360 -1.00 -17.88 5.49
C VAL A 360 -2.39 -17.47 6.00
N SER A 361 -2.60 -16.18 6.25
CA SER A 361 -3.90 -15.68 6.73
C SER A 361 -5.00 -15.87 5.67
N GLU A 362 -4.72 -15.58 4.40
CA GLU A 362 -5.64 -15.81 3.28
C GLU A 362 -5.95 -17.30 3.09
N GLU A 363 -4.94 -18.18 3.21
CA GLU A 363 -5.15 -19.62 3.16
C GLU A 363 -6.03 -20.09 4.31
N LEU A 364 -5.80 -19.58 5.53
CA LEU A 364 -6.59 -19.90 6.71
C LEU A 364 -8.03 -19.40 6.58
N GLU A 365 -8.23 -18.17 6.10
CA GLU A 365 -9.55 -17.63 5.83
C GLU A 365 -10.29 -18.45 4.77
N ASN A 366 -9.62 -18.80 3.68
CA ASN A 366 -10.16 -19.67 2.63
C ASN A 366 -10.49 -21.07 3.16
N ARG A 367 -9.66 -21.61 4.07
CA ARG A 367 -9.91 -22.89 4.73
C ARG A 367 -11.09 -22.77 5.70
N TYR A 368 -11.15 -21.70 6.47
CA TYR A 368 -12.27 -21.40 7.36
C TYR A 368 -13.57 -21.29 6.59
N ASN A 369 -13.62 -20.52 5.51
CA ASN A 369 -14.79 -20.33 4.66
C ASN A 369 -15.25 -21.66 4.03
N ARG A 370 -14.32 -22.49 3.52
CA ARG A 370 -14.64 -23.82 3.01
C ARG A 370 -15.19 -24.75 4.10
N LEU A 371 -14.63 -24.71 5.30
CA LEU A 371 -15.13 -25.49 6.43
C LEU A 371 -16.50 -25.01 6.88
N TRP A 372 -16.72 -23.70 6.88
CA TRP A 372 -18.01 -23.09 7.18
C TRP A 372 -19.08 -23.46 6.14
N ASP A 373 -18.74 -23.37 4.85
CA ASP A 373 -19.65 -23.75 3.76
C ASP A 373 -20.01 -25.24 3.80
N THR A 374 -19.01 -26.09 4.05
CA THR A 374 -19.24 -27.52 4.23
C THR A 374 -20.05 -27.80 5.50
N ALA A 375 -19.81 -27.10 6.60
CA ALA A 375 -20.61 -27.21 7.82
C ALA A 375 -22.07 -26.76 7.59
N ARG A 376 -22.25 -25.67 6.83
CA ARG A 376 -23.57 -25.15 6.43
C ARG A 376 -24.31 -26.13 5.53
N ALA A 377 -23.62 -26.65 4.50
CA ALA A 377 -24.19 -27.65 3.59
C ALA A 377 -24.65 -28.91 4.34
N GLN A 378 -23.85 -29.37 5.32
CA GLN A 378 -24.22 -30.53 6.12
C GLN A 378 -25.32 -30.25 7.14
N ARG A 379 -25.38 -29.06 7.73
CA ARG A 379 -26.55 -28.65 8.55
C ARG A 379 -27.82 -28.66 7.71
N ILE A 380 -27.76 -28.11 6.50
CA ILE A 380 -28.89 -28.14 5.57
C ILE A 380 -29.27 -29.59 5.22
N ALA A 381 -28.29 -30.44 4.89
CA ALA A 381 -28.51 -31.85 4.60
C ALA A 381 -29.11 -32.60 5.80
N LEU A 382 -28.62 -32.31 7.01
CA LEU A 382 -29.19 -32.87 8.24
C LEU A 382 -30.65 -32.43 8.46
N ILE A 383 -30.94 -31.13 8.27
CA ILE A 383 -32.32 -30.61 8.38
C ILE A 383 -33.21 -31.25 7.34
N LEU A 384 -32.74 -31.36 6.08
CA LEU A 384 -33.51 -32.04 5.01
C LEU A 384 -33.70 -33.53 5.31
N LEU A 385 -32.68 -34.18 5.90
CA LEU A 385 -32.78 -35.56 6.34
C LEU A 385 -33.79 -35.74 7.46
N VAL A 386 -33.74 -34.86 8.48
CA VAL A 386 -34.72 -34.89 9.58
C VAL A 386 -36.14 -34.65 9.05
N PHE A 387 -36.28 -33.68 8.13
CA PHE A 387 -37.57 -33.44 7.46
C PHE A 387 -38.04 -34.66 6.67
N PHE A 388 -37.15 -35.28 5.90
CA PHE A 388 -37.45 -36.49 5.15
C PHE A 388 -37.85 -37.66 6.08
N LEU A 389 -37.11 -37.81 7.21
CA LEU A 389 -37.44 -38.81 8.22
C LEU A 389 -38.82 -38.57 8.85
N LEU A 390 -39.16 -37.29 9.14
CA LEU A 390 -40.48 -36.93 9.64
C LEU A 390 -41.58 -37.26 8.61
N LEU A 391 -41.28 -37.00 7.33
CA LEU A 391 -42.20 -37.30 6.25
C LEU A 391 -42.42 -38.83 6.08
N LEU A 392 -41.34 -39.61 6.26
CA LEU A 392 -41.41 -41.07 6.28
C LEU A 392 -42.18 -41.62 7.47
N VAL A 393 -42.02 -41.01 8.66
CA VAL A 393 -42.79 -41.37 9.85
C VAL A 393 -44.30 -41.10 9.59
N VAL A 394 -44.61 -39.95 8.98
CA VAL A 394 -46.00 -39.63 8.59
C VAL A 394 -46.54 -40.65 7.57
N LEU A 395 -45.75 -40.97 6.56
CA LEU A 395 -46.09 -41.96 5.56
C LEU A 395 -46.29 -43.34 6.18
N ALA A 396 -45.37 -43.75 7.07
CA ALA A 396 -45.48 -45.02 7.81
C ALA A 396 -46.72 -45.09 8.68
N VAL A 397 -47.10 -43.99 9.33
CA VAL A 397 -48.35 -43.89 10.11
C VAL A 397 -49.56 -43.98 9.19
N VAL A 398 -49.51 -43.35 8.01
CA VAL A 398 -50.58 -43.42 7.01
C VAL A 398 -50.72 -44.84 6.46
N LEU A 399 -49.58 -45.44 6.07
CA LEU A 399 -49.58 -46.82 5.56
C LEU A 399 -49.96 -47.84 6.63
N TYR A 400 -49.55 -47.65 7.89
CA TYR A 400 -49.98 -48.47 9.02
C TYR A 400 -51.47 -48.39 9.25
N ARG A 401 -52.04 -47.21 9.18
CA ARG A 401 -53.52 -47.02 9.29
C ARG A 401 -54.29 -47.65 8.13
N VAL A 402 -53.63 -47.63 6.95
CA VAL A 402 -54.29 -48.17 5.73
C VAL A 402 -54.15 -49.71 5.61
N TYR A 403 -53.03 -50.27 6.00
CA TYR A 403 -52.66 -51.64 5.68
C TYR A 403 -52.26 -52.56 6.82
N ARG A 404 -52.16 -52.17 8.06
CA ARG A 404 -51.67 -53.00 9.20
C ARG A 404 -50.31 -53.69 8.97
N TYR A 405 -49.34 -53.03 8.27
CA TYR A 405 -48.08 -53.68 7.97
C TYR A 405 -46.92 -53.08 8.74
N SER A 406 -46.57 -53.69 9.88
CA SER A 406 -45.49 -53.23 10.76
C SER A 406 -44.07 -53.57 10.28
N LEU A 407 -43.85 -54.51 9.39
CA LEU A 407 -42.54 -55.03 9.01
C LEU A 407 -41.76 -54.13 8.01
N ARG A 408 -42.43 -53.46 7.09
CA ARG A 408 -41.77 -52.51 6.18
C ARG A 408 -41.31 -51.25 6.91
N VAL A 409 -42.14 -50.77 7.80
CA VAL A 409 -41.88 -49.58 8.60
C VAL A 409 -40.64 -49.79 9.51
N LYS A 410 -40.42 -50.97 10.01
CA LYS A 410 -39.27 -51.27 10.87
C LYS A 410 -37.95 -51.24 10.09
N ARG A 411 -37.90 -51.78 8.86
CA ARG A 411 -36.69 -51.72 8.01
C ARG A 411 -36.34 -50.33 7.56
N GLU A 412 -37.32 -49.54 7.15
CA GLU A 412 -37.09 -48.13 6.73
C GLU A 412 -36.63 -47.25 7.89
N ARG A 413 -37.16 -47.51 9.13
CA ARG A 413 -36.69 -46.78 10.33
C ARG A 413 -35.24 -47.11 10.67
N GLU A 414 -34.80 -48.34 10.54
CA GLU A 414 -33.40 -48.72 10.83
C GLU A 414 -32.43 -48.16 9.78
N GLU A 415 -32.81 -48.10 8.52
CA GLU A 415 -32.03 -47.54 7.45
C GLU A 415 -31.84 -46.02 7.63
N HIS A 416 -32.89 -45.31 7.98
CA HIS A 416 -32.86 -43.89 8.26
C HIS A 416 -32.05 -43.53 9.50
N ALA A 417 -32.13 -44.35 10.56
CA ALA A 417 -31.31 -44.15 11.75
C ALA A 417 -29.81 -44.24 11.44
N ARG A 418 -29.39 -45.13 10.50
CA ARG A 418 -28.00 -45.24 10.04
C ARG A 418 -27.55 -44.01 9.26
N ILE A 419 -28.41 -43.50 8.37
CA ILE A 419 -28.12 -42.30 7.58
C ILE A 419 -27.94 -41.06 8.52
N VAL A 420 -28.82 -40.91 9.51
CA VAL A 420 -28.73 -39.84 10.50
C VAL A 420 -27.47 -39.95 11.32
N ALA A 421 -27.10 -41.12 11.79
CA ALA A 421 -25.88 -41.35 12.56
C ALA A 421 -24.62 -41.06 11.74
N GLN A 422 -24.63 -41.41 10.44
CA GLN A 422 -23.50 -41.11 9.55
C GLN A 422 -23.33 -39.59 9.30
N GLN A 423 -24.44 -38.88 9.10
CA GLN A 423 -24.39 -37.41 8.92
C GLN A 423 -24.03 -36.67 10.20
N GLN A 424 -24.48 -37.15 11.34
CA GLN A 424 -24.14 -36.55 12.63
C GLN A 424 -22.64 -36.68 12.92
N LYS A 425 -22.02 -37.84 12.62
CA LYS A 425 -20.58 -38.07 12.70
C LYS A 425 -19.80 -37.14 11.77
N GLN A 426 -20.29 -36.92 10.54
CA GLN A 426 -19.65 -35.98 9.60
C GLN A 426 -19.69 -34.54 10.10
N LEU A 427 -20.78 -34.13 10.76
CA LEU A 427 -20.90 -32.77 11.33
C LEU A 427 -19.93 -32.55 12.50
N GLU A 428 -19.76 -33.56 13.37
CA GLU A 428 -18.80 -33.51 14.48
C GLU A 428 -17.36 -33.38 14.00
N ASP A 429 -16.97 -34.16 12.99
CA ASP A 429 -15.62 -34.11 12.40
C ASP A 429 -15.30 -32.74 11.80
N MET A 430 -16.31 -32.05 11.25
CA MET A 430 -16.16 -30.73 10.66
C MET A 430 -16.11 -29.59 11.66
N THR A 431 -16.87 -29.69 12.74
CA THR A 431 -16.84 -28.69 13.81
C THR A 431 -15.46 -28.65 14.47
N ALA A 432 -14.86 -29.84 14.65
CA ALA A 432 -13.50 -29.98 15.18
C ALA A 432 -12.42 -29.38 14.23
N ALA A 433 -12.62 -29.49 12.90
CA ALA A 433 -11.73 -28.89 11.92
C ALA A 433 -11.83 -27.33 11.93
N LEU A 434 -13.02 -26.79 12.09
CA LEU A 434 -13.29 -25.37 12.20
C LEU A 434 -12.62 -24.73 13.42
N GLU A 435 -12.65 -25.41 14.57
CA GLU A 435 -12.01 -24.95 15.80
C GLU A 435 -10.48 -24.86 15.66
N ARG A 436 -9.86 -25.81 14.93
CA ARG A 436 -8.41 -25.76 14.66
C ARG A 436 -8.03 -24.54 13.83
N THR A 437 -8.82 -24.21 12.81
CA THR A 437 -8.58 -23.04 11.95
C THR A 437 -8.69 -21.72 12.73
N LYS A 438 -9.64 -21.61 13.66
CA LYS A 438 -9.76 -20.45 14.57
C LYS A 438 -8.54 -20.31 15.49
N ALA A 439 -7.98 -21.41 15.97
CA ALA A 439 -6.80 -21.38 16.82
C ALA A 439 -5.55 -20.90 16.07
N GLU A 440 -5.40 -21.26 14.80
CA GLU A 440 -4.29 -20.80 13.95
C GLU A 440 -4.40 -19.29 13.67
N GLN A 441 -5.59 -18.76 13.39
CA GLN A 441 -5.83 -17.32 13.19
C GLN A 441 -5.48 -16.49 14.45
N SER A 442 -5.74 -17.01 15.64
CA SER A 442 -5.38 -16.37 16.92
C SER A 442 -3.84 -16.23 17.12
N MET A 443 -3.03 -17.00 16.43
CA MET A 443 -1.56 -16.88 16.51
C MET A 443 -1.03 -15.66 15.74
N ASP A 444 -1.65 -15.32 14.63
CA ASP A 444 -1.26 -14.14 13.85
C ASP A 444 -1.66 -12.84 14.55
N GLU A 445 -2.83 -12.82 15.20
CA GLU A 445 -3.26 -11.70 16.05
C GLU A 445 -2.30 -11.45 17.21
N ARG A 446 -1.85 -12.51 17.90
CA ARG A 446 -0.85 -12.41 18.97
C ARG A 446 0.49 -11.87 18.49
N PHE A 447 0.90 -12.23 17.29
CA PHE A 447 2.14 -11.71 16.72
C PHE A 447 2.04 -10.20 16.46
N VAL A 448 0.93 -9.71 15.91
CA VAL A 448 0.71 -8.27 15.67
C VAL A 448 0.71 -7.51 17.00
N GLU A 449 0.05 -8.05 18.01
CA GLU A 449 0.02 -7.46 19.35
C GLU A 449 1.42 -7.42 20.00
N GLN A 450 2.17 -8.51 19.89
CA GLN A 450 3.54 -8.57 20.39
C GLN A 450 4.45 -7.58 19.66
N LEU A 451 4.34 -7.46 18.34
CA LEU A 451 5.10 -6.52 17.52
C LEU A 451 4.84 -5.07 17.96
N GLN A 452 3.57 -4.71 18.13
CA GLN A 452 3.21 -3.37 18.61
C GLN A 452 3.75 -3.10 20.01
N LYS A 453 3.57 -4.03 20.92
CA LYS A 453 4.05 -3.93 22.29
C LYS A 453 5.57 -3.75 22.38
N THR A 454 6.32 -4.49 21.59
CA THR A 454 7.78 -4.37 21.55
C THR A 454 8.22 -2.98 21.07
N ILE A 455 7.59 -2.44 20.04
CA ILE A 455 7.88 -1.09 19.55
C ILE A 455 7.51 -0.04 20.61
N GLU A 456 6.41 -0.23 21.31
CA GLU A 456 5.97 0.68 22.38
C GLU A 456 6.89 0.69 23.58
N GLN A 457 7.59 -0.40 23.87
CA GLN A 457 8.56 -0.51 24.97
C GLN A 457 9.85 0.29 24.73
N HIS A 458 10.21 0.51 23.45
CA HIS A 458 11.42 1.25 23.07
C HIS A 458 11.08 2.59 22.40
N MET A 459 10.04 3.23 22.91
CA MET A 459 9.46 4.40 22.29
C MET A 459 10.39 5.63 22.30
N ASP A 460 11.15 5.79 23.35
CA ASP A 460 12.07 6.91 23.63
C ASP A 460 13.49 6.69 23.10
N ASP A 461 13.81 5.46 22.73
CA ASP A 461 15.12 5.12 22.19
C ASP A 461 15.24 5.54 20.71
N SER A 462 16.03 6.58 20.45
CA SER A 462 16.27 7.10 19.09
C SER A 462 17.04 6.11 18.20
N ASP A 463 17.81 5.20 18.80
CA ASP A 463 18.61 4.21 18.10
C ASP A 463 17.88 2.90 17.88
N PHE A 464 16.70 2.74 18.51
CA PHE A 464 15.84 1.58 18.28
C PHE A 464 15.37 1.55 16.82
N ASN A 465 15.94 0.65 16.10
CA ASN A 465 15.71 0.44 14.67
C ASN A 465 15.14 -0.98 14.40
N VAL A 466 15.05 -1.31 13.14
CA VAL A 466 14.50 -2.61 12.75
C VAL A 466 15.41 -3.79 13.12
N GLU A 467 16.70 -3.54 13.27
CA GLU A 467 17.65 -4.55 13.74
C GLU A 467 17.35 -4.93 15.18
N ALA A 468 17.27 -3.92 16.05
CA ALA A 468 16.91 -4.11 17.44
C ALA A 468 15.52 -4.77 17.59
N LEU A 469 14.54 -4.34 16.80
CA LEU A 469 13.20 -4.94 16.79
C LEU A 469 13.23 -6.41 16.37
N SER A 470 14.09 -6.78 15.41
CA SER A 470 14.20 -8.17 14.97
C SER A 470 14.87 -9.06 16.01
N GLU A 471 15.86 -8.55 16.73
CA GLU A 471 16.54 -9.25 17.82
C GLU A 471 15.59 -9.49 19.00
N GLU A 472 14.84 -8.48 19.43
CA GLU A 472 13.89 -8.62 20.54
C GLU A 472 12.76 -9.59 20.24
N LEU A 473 12.29 -9.62 19.00
CA LEU A 473 11.29 -10.59 18.57
C LEU A 473 11.88 -11.96 18.28
N SER A 474 13.19 -12.15 18.48
CA SER A 474 13.92 -13.39 18.20
C SER A 474 13.69 -13.92 16.78
N MET A 475 13.62 -12.98 15.83
CA MET A 475 13.34 -13.27 14.42
C MET A 475 14.50 -12.81 13.55
N SER A 476 14.75 -13.52 12.43
CA SER A 476 15.64 -12.96 11.42
C SER A 476 14.96 -11.73 10.79
N ARG A 477 15.77 -10.75 10.38
CA ARG A 477 15.27 -9.53 9.72
C ARG A 477 14.39 -9.84 8.50
N ALA A 478 14.75 -10.93 7.74
CA ALA A 478 13.94 -11.43 6.63
C ALA A 478 12.56 -11.87 7.08
N GLN A 479 12.51 -12.59 8.18
CA GLN A 479 11.25 -13.08 8.74
C GLN A 479 10.39 -11.94 9.27
N LEU A 480 10.97 -11.00 9.98
CA LEU A 480 10.25 -9.83 10.48
C LEU A 480 9.70 -8.99 9.32
N PHE A 481 10.50 -8.74 8.27
CA PHE A 481 10.06 -7.93 7.14
C PHE A 481 8.93 -8.58 6.36
N ARG A 482 9.03 -9.89 6.03
CA ARG A 482 7.94 -10.64 5.39
C ARG A 482 6.67 -10.60 6.23
N LYS A 483 6.80 -10.93 7.53
CA LYS A 483 5.65 -11.07 8.43
C LYS A 483 4.90 -9.76 8.62
N THR A 484 5.62 -8.64 8.84
CA THR A 484 5.00 -7.32 8.98
C THR A 484 4.33 -6.88 7.68
N LYS A 485 4.94 -7.12 6.52
CA LYS A 485 4.34 -6.77 5.22
C LYS A 485 3.13 -7.62 4.90
N THR A 486 3.16 -8.92 5.23
CA THR A 486 2.04 -9.83 5.03
C THR A 486 0.84 -9.50 5.91
N LEU A 487 1.03 -9.22 7.21
CA LEU A 487 -0.08 -8.98 8.13
C LEU A 487 -0.59 -7.54 8.14
N MET A 488 0.30 -6.56 7.90
CA MET A 488 0.00 -5.15 8.06
C MET A 488 0.23 -4.31 6.80
N GLY A 489 0.95 -4.83 5.76
CA GLY A 489 1.23 -4.23 4.45
C GLY A 489 2.18 -3.06 4.44
N ILE A 490 2.68 -2.68 5.59
CA ILE A 490 3.66 -1.62 5.76
C ILE A 490 5.01 -2.19 6.17
N SER A 491 6.08 -1.46 5.90
CA SER A 491 7.41 -1.84 6.36
C SER A 491 7.54 -1.64 7.87
N PRO A 492 8.40 -2.36 8.57
CA PRO A 492 8.64 -2.12 9.98
C PRO A 492 9.24 -0.76 10.31
N VAL A 493 10.03 -0.17 9.42
CA VAL A 493 10.48 1.22 9.59
C VAL A 493 9.29 2.16 9.65
N GLU A 494 8.34 1.97 8.73
CA GLU A 494 7.08 2.73 8.72
C GLU A 494 6.26 2.45 9.97
N LEU A 495 6.18 1.18 10.39
CA LEU A 495 5.43 0.79 11.58
C LEU A 495 6.00 1.43 12.85
N ILE A 496 7.33 1.35 13.07
CA ILE A 496 8.01 2.00 14.20
C ILE A 496 7.68 3.49 14.22
N ARG A 497 7.86 4.16 13.07
CA ARG A 497 7.57 5.59 12.96
C ARG A 497 6.12 5.94 13.25
N HIS A 498 5.16 5.14 12.74
CA HIS A 498 3.74 5.36 12.98
C HIS A 498 3.37 5.23 14.45
N ILE A 499 3.88 4.20 15.10
CA ILE A 499 3.60 3.97 16.53
C ILE A 499 4.17 5.13 17.35
N ARG A 500 5.40 5.58 17.06
CA ARG A 500 6.02 6.75 17.69
C ARG A 500 5.19 8.02 17.53
N LEU A 501 4.73 8.30 16.32
CA LEU A 501 3.92 9.50 16.06
C LEU A 501 2.53 9.42 16.67
N ARG A 502 1.89 8.25 16.68
CA ARG A 502 0.63 8.03 17.39
C ARG A 502 0.78 8.27 18.90
N LYS A 503 1.87 7.78 19.47
CA LYS A 503 2.19 8.03 20.88
C LYS A 503 2.46 9.50 21.16
N ALA A 504 3.22 10.16 20.30
CA ALA A 504 3.46 11.60 20.40
C ALA A 504 2.14 12.40 20.39
N LYS A 505 1.20 12.02 19.53
CA LYS A 505 -0.13 12.64 19.49
C LYS A 505 -0.87 12.47 20.81
N GLN A 506 -0.86 11.26 21.39
CA GLN A 506 -1.46 11.01 22.70
C GLN A 506 -0.80 11.84 23.81
N MET A 507 0.53 12.00 23.76
CA MET A 507 1.27 12.78 24.76
C MET A 507 0.95 14.27 24.63
N LEU A 508 0.84 14.83 23.43
CA LEU A 508 0.48 16.22 23.18
C LEU A 508 -0.95 16.55 23.65
N LEU A 509 -1.85 15.56 23.64
CA LEU A 509 -3.23 15.71 24.12
C LEU A 509 -3.35 15.61 25.64
N ASN A 510 -2.51 14.84 26.30
CA ASN A 510 -2.69 14.41 27.69
C ASN A 510 -1.68 14.97 28.67
N THR A 511 -0.67 15.75 28.23
CA THR A 511 0.42 16.24 29.07
C THR A 511 0.82 17.68 28.73
N ASP A 512 1.30 18.44 29.73
CA ASP A 512 1.81 19.82 29.57
C ASP A 512 3.29 19.87 29.18
N ILE A 513 3.76 18.92 28.37
CA ILE A 513 5.14 18.87 27.89
C ILE A 513 5.32 19.62 26.56
N THR A 514 6.53 20.14 26.36
CA THR A 514 6.82 20.85 25.12
C THR A 514 6.92 19.92 23.93
N ILE A 515 6.64 20.44 22.73
CA ILE A 515 6.75 19.70 21.48
C ILE A 515 8.16 19.09 21.33
N GLN A 516 9.17 19.81 21.79
CA GLN A 516 10.57 19.36 21.77
C GLN A 516 10.78 18.14 22.69
N GLN A 517 10.23 18.20 23.88
CA GLN A 517 10.29 17.09 24.83
C GLN A 517 9.52 15.86 24.30
N VAL A 518 8.33 16.08 23.73
CA VAL A 518 7.57 14.97 23.09
C VAL A 518 8.38 14.34 21.96
N ALA A 519 9.01 15.16 21.10
CA ALA A 519 9.83 14.63 20.02
C ALA A 519 10.91 13.67 20.52
N TYR A 520 11.65 14.07 21.55
CA TYR A 520 12.70 13.22 22.12
C TYR A 520 12.13 12.00 22.85
N SER A 521 11.04 12.16 23.62
CA SER A 521 10.42 11.05 24.36
C SER A 521 9.79 9.98 23.49
N VAL A 522 9.60 10.24 22.21
CA VAL A 522 9.15 9.23 21.24
C VAL A 522 10.26 8.86 20.23
N GLY A 523 11.52 9.04 20.61
CA GLY A 523 12.68 8.55 19.86
C GLY A 523 12.99 9.32 18.58
N PHE A 524 12.67 10.61 18.48
CA PHE A 524 13.12 11.46 17.39
C PHE A 524 14.35 12.27 17.83
N THR A 525 15.39 12.26 17.02
CA THR A 525 16.64 13.00 17.29
C THR A 525 16.55 14.50 16.97
N SER A 526 15.53 14.93 16.23
CA SER A 526 15.34 16.33 15.83
C SER A 526 13.87 16.75 15.96
N PRO A 527 13.56 17.76 16.77
CA PRO A 527 12.21 18.32 16.88
C PRO A 527 11.67 18.90 15.57
N SER A 528 12.54 19.43 14.72
CA SER A 528 12.16 19.94 13.40
C SER A 528 11.75 18.80 12.47
N TYR A 529 12.49 17.69 12.51
CA TYR A 529 12.16 16.50 11.75
C TYR A 529 10.91 15.83 12.30
N PHE A 530 10.76 15.74 13.62
CA PHE A 530 9.54 15.27 14.27
C PHE A 530 8.31 16.08 13.83
N SER A 531 8.36 17.41 13.90
CA SER A 531 7.24 18.29 13.54
C SER A 531 6.84 18.13 12.07
N LYS A 532 7.82 17.88 11.21
CA LYS A 532 7.60 17.56 9.82
C LYS A 532 6.86 16.21 9.67
N CYS A 533 7.41 15.14 10.25
CA CYS A 533 6.80 13.82 10.22
C CYS A 533 5.40 13.79 10.85
N TYR A 534 5.21 14.55 11.91
CA TYR A 534 3.93 14.68 12.59
C TYR A 534 2.88 15.34 11.68
N ARG A 535 3.23 16.45 11.05
CA ARG A 535 2.35 17.13 10.07
C ARG A 535 2.02 16.23 8.89
N GLU A 536 2.98 15.45 8.42
CA GLU A 536 2.81 14.51 7.32
C GLU A 536 1.85 13.36 7.66
N LEU A 537 1.86 12.87 8.91
CA LEU A 537 0.97 11.79 9.34
C LEU A 537 -0.41 12.28 9.77
N PHE A 538 -0.49 13.48 10.38
CA PHE A 538 -1.71 13.94 11.03
C PHE A 538 -2.29 15.23 10.44
N GLY A 539 -1.66 15.86 9.41
CA GLY A 539 -2.16 17.03 8.68
C GLY A 539 -1.96 18.36 9.35
N SER A 540 -1.68 18.37 10.66
CA SER A 540 -1.42 19.57 11.45
C SER A 540 -0.01 19.57 12.05
N LEU A 541 0.50 20.74 12.40
CA LEU A 541 1.70 20.83 13.21
C LEU A 541 1.41 20.29 14.63
N PRO A 542 2.40 19.68 15.31
CA PRO A 542 2.22 19.29 16.69
C PRO A 542 1.97 20.56 17.52
N THR A 543 0.82 20.66 18.15
CA THR A 543 0.47 21.73 19.07
C THR A 543 0.26 21.14 20.46
N ALA A 544 0.76 21.81 21.49
CA ALA A 544 0.66 21.34 22.88
C ALA A 544 -0.78 21.44 23.44
N ARG A 545 -1.77 21.82 22.67
CA ARG A 545 -3.20 21.88 23.05
C ARG A 545 -4.07 21.78 21.79
N GLU A 546 -4.49 20.59 21.45
CA GLU A 546 -5.78 20.44 20.76
C GLU A 546 -6.83 20.05 21.82
N LYS A 547 -7.61 21.07 22.21
CA LYS A 547 -8.86 20.85 22.96
C LYS A 547 -9.94 20.39 22.01
#